data_bed6a265c00aaa1d865e0b627e355c12
#
_entry.id   bed6a265c00aaa1d865e0b627e355c12
#
_cell.length_a   1.000
_cell.length_b   1.000
_cell.length_c   1.000
_cell.angle_alpha   90.00
_cell.angle_beta   90.00
_cell.angle_gamma   90.00
#
_symmetry.space_group_name_H-M   'P 1'
#
loop_
_entity.id
_entity.type
_entity.pdbx_description
1 polymer ?
#
loop_
_entity_poly.entity_id
_entity_poly.type
_entity_poly.pdbx_seq_one_letter_code
_entity_poly.pdbx_strand_id
1 'polypeptide(L)'
;VRAEDVIQNLTAPSLYEVPLWLEKEGLADVVCHHLKLECRQPDLKEWQEMIGRVHSCNKKVTIGLVGKYVELEDAYLSVAEALRHGGFENSAEVDIKWIQSENLNENTVAEMLHGCDGIIVPGGFGDRGIEGMIEAIKYAREHKIPMFGICLGMQMSVVEFARHVAGLEGANSSEFGDTPYPVSYTHLRAHE
;
A
#
# COMPACT_ATOMS: atom_id res chain seq x y z
N VAL A 1 19.31 20.16 -31.63
CA VAL A 1 18.33 19.07 -31.43
C VAL A 1 17.52 19.01 -32.74
N ARG A 2 17.37 17.84 -33.34
CA ARG A 2 16.54 17.64 -34.50
C ARG A 2 15.07 17.68 -34.09
N ALA A 3 14.17 18.16 -34.94
CA ALA A 3 12.75 18.26 -34.59
C ALA A 3 12.13 16.88 -34.29
N GLU A 4 12.59 15.83 -34.98
CA GLU A 4 12.16 14.45 -34.81
C GLU A 4 12.60 13.84 -33.44
N ASP A 5 13.57 14.44 -32.74
CA ASP A 5 14.02 14.02 -31.43
C ASP A 5 13.24 14.71 -30.29
N VAL A 6 12.27 15.55 -30.63
CA VAL A 6 11.46 16.25 -29.64
C VAL A 6 10.15 15.48 -29.43
N ILE A 7 10.07 14.80 -28.31
CA ILE A 7 8.90 14.01 -27.91
C ILE A 7 8.04 14.83 -26.96
N GLN A 8 6.76 14.97 -27.26
CA GLN A 8 5.83 15.66 -26.38
C GLN A 8 5.40 14.74 -25.23
N ASN A 9 5.51 15.26 -24.00
CA ASN A 9 4.94 14.61 -22.83
C ASN A 9 3.81 15.48 -22.29
N LEU A 10 2.60 15.22 -22.75
CA LEU A 10 1.40 15.95 -22.35
C LEU A 10 0.85 15.37 -21.04
N THR A 11 0.08 16.18 -20.31
CA THR A 11 -0.64 15.72 -19.13
C THR A 11 -1.70 14.70 -19.55
N ALA A 12 -1.56 13.45 -19.08
CA ALA A 12 -2.52 12.39 -19.29
C ALA A 12 -3.56 12.37 -18.15
N PRO A 13 -4.80 11.89 -18.40
CA PRO A 13 -5.82 11.72 -17.37
C PRO A 13 -5.40 10.74 -16.27
N SER A 14 -4.63 9.73 -16.65
CA SER A 14 -4.04 8.74 -15.75
C SER A 14 -2.56 8.58 -16.05
N LEU A 15 -1.75 8.43 -14.98
CA LEU A 15 -0.32 8.14 -15.11
C LEU A 15 -0.06 6.86 -15.91
N TYR A 16 -0.97 5.90 -15.82
CA TYR A 16 -0.88 4.62 -16.56
C TYR A 16 -1.06 4.78 -18.08
N GLU A 17 -1.61 5.90 -18.57
CA GLU A 17 -1.74 6.17 -20.01
C GLU A 17 -0.46 6.73 -20.63
N VAL A 18 0.45 7.27 -19.81
CA VAL A 18 1.69 7.90 -20.30
C VAL A 18 2.52 6.99 -21.20
N PRO A 19 2.71 5.68 -20.91
CA PRO A 19 3.44 4.79 -21.82
C PRO A 19 2.82 4.70 -23.21
N LEU A 20 1.48 4.68 -23.33
CA LEU A 20 0.78 4.62 -24.61
C LEU A 20 0.95 5.93 -25.40
N TRP A 21 0.95 7.06 -24.72
CA TRP A 21 1.16 8.36 -25.33
C TRP A 21 2.58 8.52 -25.86
N LEU A 22 3.58 8.16 -25.05
CA LEU A 22 4.99 8.23 -25.44
C LEU A 22 5.30 7.31 -26.61
N GLU A 23 4.69 6.12 -26.65
CA GLU A 23 4.81 5.22 -27.80
C GLU A 23 4.18 5.83 -29.06
N LYS A 24 3.00 6.42 -28.94
CA LYS A 24 2.33 7.12 -30.05
C LYS A 24 3.15 8.29 -30.60
N GLU A 25 3.88 9.01 -29.73
CA GLU A 25 4.80 10.08 -30.10
C GLU A 25 6.13 9.58 -30.69
N GLY A 26 6.35 8.26 -30.72
CA GLY A 26 7.53 7.63 -31.31
C GLY A 26 8.76 7.62 -30.42
N LEU A 27 8.62 7.75 -29.08
CA LEU A 27 9.76 7.75 -28.16
C LEU A 27 10.65 6.52 -28.32
N ALA A 28 10.04 5.33 -28.40
CA ALA A 28 10.80 4.09 -28.54
C ALA A 28 11.64 4.06 -29.82
N ASP A 29 11.07 4.46 -30.94
CA ASP A 29 11.77 4.51 -32.22
C ASP A 29 12.95 5.50 -32.19
N VAL A 30 12.76 6.68 -31.61
CA VAL A 30 13.82 7.70 -31.47
C VAL A 30 14.95 7.17 -30.57
N VAL A 31 14.62 6.56 -29.44
CA VAL A 31 15.63 5.98 -28.53
C VAL A 31 16.38 4.85 -29.20
N CYS A 32 15.70 3.89 -29.84
CA CYS A 32 16.33 2.78 -30.55
C CYS A 32 17.24 3.28 -31.67
N HIS A 33 16.81 4.28 -32.43
CA HIS A 33 17.62 4.89 -33.51
C HIS A 33 18.92 5.47 -32.95
N HIS A 34 18.86 6.27 -31.88
CA HIS A 34 20.05 6.87 -31.27
C HIS A 34 21.01 5.85 -30.65
N LEU A 35 20.46 4.80 -30.05
CA LEU A 35 21.25 3.72 -29.45
C LEU A 35 21.71 2.67 -30.46
N LYS A 36 21.29 2.81 -31.75
CA LYS A 36 21.58 1.83 -32.81
C LYS A 36 21.10 0.41 -32.46
N LEU A 37 19.93 0.34 -31.87
CA LEU A 37 19.30 -0.92 -31.52
C LEU A 37 18.28 -1.30 -32.58
N GLU A 38 18.25 -2.60 -32.92
CA GLU A 38 17.15 -3.17 -33.70
C GLU A 38 16.03 -3.57 -32.73
N CYS A 39 14.94 -2.83 -32.75
CA CYS A 39 13.81 -3.06 -31.88
C CYS A 39 12.60 -3.55 -32.70
N ARG A 40 11.83 -4.45 -32.09
CA ARG A 40 10.51 -4.81 -32.64
C ARG A 40 9.47 -3.82 -32.12
N GLN A 41 8.38 -3.69 -32.86
CA GLN A 41 7.24 -2.93 -32.37
C GLN A 41 6.73 -3.56 -31.07
N PRO A 42 6.47 -2.77 -30.00
CA PRO A 42 6.00 -3.30 -28.73
C PRO A 42 4.57 -3.81 -28.85
N ASP A 43 4.31 -4.92 -28.20
CA ASP A 43 2.92 -5.39 -27.99
C ASP A 43 2.38 -4.77 -26.71
N LEU A 44 1.52 -3.77 -26.84
CA LEU A 44 0.91 -3.03 -25.75
C LEU A 44 -0.54 -3.45 -25.48
N LYS A 45 -0.99 -4.58 -26.03
CA LYS A 45 -2.38 -5.02 -25.89
C LYS A 45 -2.80 -5.22 -24.44
N GLU A 46 -2.01 -5.95 -23.64
CA GLU A 46 -2.30 -6.16 -22.22
C GLU A 46 -2.35 -4.86 -21.43
N TRP A 47 -1.45 -3.92 -21.79
CA TRP A 47 -1.44 -2.58 -21.17
C TRP A 47 -2.70 -1.77 -21.51
N GLN A 48 -3.13 -1.81 -22.78
CA GLN A 48 -4.38 -1.18 -23.21
C GLN A 48 -5.62 -1.77 -22.54
N GLU A 49 -5.65 -3.09 -22.37
CA GLU A 49 -6.71 -3.79 -21.64
C GLU A 49 -6.74 -3.38 -20.17
N MET A 50 -5.58 -3.23 -19.52
CA MET A 50 -5.48 -2.70 -18.16
C MET A 50 -6.05 -1.28 -18.07
N ILE A 51 -5.69 -0.37 -18.97
CA ILE A 51 -6.26 0.99 -19.00
C ILE A 51 -7.78 0.94 -19.18
N GLY A 52 -8.29 0.04 -20.01
CA GLY A 52 -9.73 -0.20 -20.15
C GLY A 52 -10.38 -0.56 -18.81
N ARG A 53 -9.74 -1.41 -18.01
CA ARG A 53 -10.21 -1.74 -16.65
C ARG A 53 -10.18 -0.53 -15.73
N VAL A 54 -9.11 0.26 -15.75
CA VAL A 54 -9.01 1.50 -14.93
C VAL A 54 -10.21 2.42 -15.18
N HIS A 55 -10.57 2.62 -16.46
CA HIS A 55 -11.70 3.49 -16.81
C HIS A 55 -13.08 2.87 -16.56
N SER A 56 -13.17 1.57 -16.41
CA SER A 56 -14.43 0.84 -16.20
C SER A 56 -14.75 0.51 -14.75
N CYS A 57 -13.94 0.99 -13.80
CA CYS A 57 -14.20 0.79 -12.37
C CYS A 57 -15.57 1.38 -11.99
N ASN A 58 -16.46 0.54 -11.50
CA ASN A 58 -17.83 0.91 -11.15
C ASN A 58 -18.18 0.66 -9.68
N LYS A 59 -17.25 0.10 -8.93
CA LYS A 59 -17.35 -0.11 -7.49
C LYS A 59 -16.40 0.85 -6.77
N LYS A 60 -16.75 1.24 -5.57
CA LYS A 60 -15.85 1.97 -4.68
C LYS A 60 -15.57 1.13 -3.45
N VAL A 61 -14.32 1.11 -3.02
CA VAL A 61 -13.86 0.40 -1.83
C VAL A 61 -12.98 1.35 -1.04
N THR A 62 -13.29 1.51 0.23
CA THR A 62 -12.50 2.37 1.14
C THR A 62 -11.58 1.50 1.99
N ILE A 63 -10.28 1.69 1.86
CA ILE A 63 -9.27 0.98 2.65
C ILE A 63 -8.63 1.93 3.66
N GLY A 64 -8.79 1.62 4.95
CA GLY A 64 -8.08 2.31 6.01
C GLY A 64 -6.61 1.89 6.05
N LEU A 65 -5.70 2.81 5.72
CA LEU A 65 -4.26 2.60 5.89
C LEU A 65 -3.84 3.17 7.25
N VAL A 66 -3.62 2.27 8.22
CA VAL A 66 -3.26 2.63 9.59
C VAL A 66 -1.75 2.56 9.75
N GLY A 67 -1.09 3.70 9.73
CA GLY A 67 0.36 3.78 9.70
C GLY A 67 0.96 4.87 10.60
N LYS A 68 2.29 4.85 10.71
CA LYS A 68 3.08 5.82 11.48
C LYS A 68 3.47 7.05 10.67
N TYR A 69 3.49 6.94 9.33
CA TYR A 69 4.08 7.93 8.43
C TYR A 69 3.06 8.50 7.45
N VAL A 70 1.76 8.48 7.82
CA VAL A 70 0.67 8.88 6.93
C VAL A 70 0.64 10.37 6.58
N GLU A 71 1.34 11.22 7.36
CA GLU A 71 1.53 12.63 7.04
C GLU A 71 2.43 12.83 5.81
N LEU A 72 3.26 11.85 5.49
CA LEU A 72 4.10 11.80 4.30
C LEU A 72 3.63 10.61 3.44
N GLU A 73 2.64 10.82 2.60
CA GLU A 73 2.02 9.77 1.79
C GLU A 73 3.03 8.98 0.94
N ASP A 74 4.12 9.63 0.49
CA ASP A 74 5.21 9.00 -0.26
C ASP A 74 5.87 7.84 0.51
N ALA A 75 5.84 7.86 1.85
CA ALA A 75 6.38 6.76 2.65
C ALA A 75 5.64 5.42 2.40
N TYR A 76 4.40 5.49 1.98
CA TYR A 76 3.56 4.33 1.68
C TYR A 76 3.14 4.25 0.21
N LEU A 77 3.83 4.97 -0.68
CA LEU A 77 3.48 5.01 -2.11
C LEU A 77 3.34 3.61 -2.72
N SER A 78 4.27 2.71 -2.43
CA SER A 78 4.22 1.32 -2.94
C SER A 78 2.99 0.55 -2.45
N VAL A 79 2.56 0.78 -1.21
CA VAL A 79 1.36 0.16 -0.63
C VAL A 79 0.11 0.74 -1.28
N ALA A 80 0.06 2.07 -1.45
CA ALA A 80 -1.04 2.76 -2.09
C ALA A 80 -1.21 2.30 -3.55
N GLU A 81 -0.12 2.23 -4.31
CA GLU A 81 -0.16 1.73 -5.68
C GLU A 81 -0.58 0.26 -5.76
N ALA A 82 -0.08 -0.59 -4.85
CA ALA A 82 -0.49 -2.00 -4.80
C ALA A 82 -2.00 -2.14 -4.55
N LEU A 83 -2.57 -1.30 -3.66
CA LEU A 83 -4.01 -1.27 -3.42
C LEU A 83 -4.79 -0.83 -4.66
N ARG A 84 -4.32 0.20 -5.38
CA ARG A 84 -4.93 0.67 -6.64
C ARG A 84 -4.88 -0.43 -7.71
N HIS A 85 -3.74 -1.11 -7.88
CA HIS A 85 -3.60 -2.22 -8.82
C HIS A 85 -4.55 -3.38 -8.49
N GLY A 86 -4.68 -3.73 -7.20
CA GLY A 86 -5.68 -4.70 -6.75
C GLY A 86 -7.11 -4.25 -7.08
N GLY A 87 -7.38 -2.96 -6.95
CA GLY A 87 -8.66 -2.36 -7.34
C GLY A 87 -8.95 -2.52 -8.84
N PHE A 88 -8.00 -2.19 -9.71
CA PHE A 88 -8.17 -2.29 -11.17
C PHE A 88 -8.49 -3.72 -11.60
N GLU A 89 -7.83 -4.71 -11.00
CA GLU A 89 -8.09 -6.13 -11.31
C GLU A 89 -9.48 -6.57 -10.86
N ASN A 90 -10.03 -5.96 -9.81
CA ASN A 90 -11.35 -6.25 -9.29
C ASN A 90 -12.44 -5.26 -9.74
N SER A 91 -12.15 -4.41 -10.73
CA SER A 91 -13.05 -3.37 -11.26
C SER A 91 -13.57 -2.43 -10.17
N ALA A 92 -12.71 -2.10 -9.22
CA ALA A 92 -12.99 -1.23 -8.09
C ALA A 92 -12.03 -0.04 -8.03
N GLU A 93 -12.58 1.14 -7.80
CA GLU A 93 -11.83 2.32 -7.41
C GLU A 93 -11.53 2.22 -5.91
N VAL A 94 -10.25 2.29 -5.55
CA VAL A 94 -9.82 2.24 -4.15
C VAL A 94 -9.59 3.64 -3.63
N ASP A 95 -10.39 4.02 -2.63
CA ASP A 95 -10.19 5.21 -1.82
C ASP A 95 -9.37 4.84 -0.57
N ILE A 96 -8.26 5.53 -0.35
CA ILE A 96 -7.36 5.26 0.78
C ILE A 96 -7.62 6.30 1.87
N LYS A 97 -8.14 5.82 3.00
CA LYS A 97 -8.29 6.62 4.21
C LYS A 97 -7.02 6.53 5.04
N TRP A 98 -6.24 7.61 5.02
CA TRP A 98 -4.98 7.72 5.75
C TRP A 98 -5.24 7.94 7.24
N ILE A 99 -4.77 7.03 8.09
CA ILE A 99 -5.06 7.04 9.52
C ILE A 99 -3.75 6.96 10.32
N GLN A 100 -3.47 8.03 11.06
CA GLN A 100 -2.31 8.08 11.95
C GLN A 100 -2.52 7.17 13.14
N SER A 101 -1.67 6.14 13.28
CA SER A 101 -1.82 5.13 14.33
C SER A 101 -1.72 5.71 15.75
N GLU A 102 -0.97 6.78 15.95
CA GLU A 102 -0.85 7.45 17.25
C GLU A 102 -2.16 8.09 17.75
N ASN A 103 -3.09 8.38 16.83
CA ASN A 103 -4.37 8.98 17.17
C ASN A 103 -5.44 7.93 17.54
N LEU A 104 -5.12 6.64 17.38
CA LEU A 104 -6.02 5.54 17.66
C LEU A 104 -5.91 5.06 19.11
N ASN A 105 -7.07 4.93 19.73
CA ASN A 105 -7.26 4.33 21.04
C ASN A 105 -8.69 3.77 21.12
N GLU A 106 -9.06 3.15 22.22
CA GLU A 106 -10.38 2.55 22.44
C GLU A 106 -11.56 3.50 22.17
N ASN A 107 -11.39 4.81 22.39
CA ASN A 107 -12.46 5.80 22.22
C ASN A 107 -12.55 6.35 20.79
N THR A 108 -11.46 6.32 20.03
CA THR A 108 -11.36 6.94 18.69
C THR A 108 -11.41 5.94 17.55
N VAL A 109 -11.05 4.69 17.79
CA VAL A 109 -10.87 3.66 16.76
C VAL A 109 -12.15 3.45 15.93
N ALA A 110 -13.31 3.38 16.58
CA ALA A 110 -14.57 3.14 15.90
C ALA A 110 -14.95 4.29 14.94
N GLU A 111 -14.76 5.55 15.36
CA GLU A 111 -15.00 6.72 14.52
C GLU A 111 -13.99 6.80 13.37
N MET A 112 -12.72 6.61 13.68
CA MET A 112 -11.65 6.74 12.69
C MET A 112 -11.68 5.64 11.63
N LEU A 113 -12.14 4.43 11.96
CA LEU A 113 -12.28 3.30 11.03
C LEU A 113 -13.67 3.17 10.42
N HIS A 114 -14.61 4.07 10.80
CA HIS A 114 -15.95 4.06 10.23
C HIS A 114 -15.92 4.19 8.71
N GLY A 115 -16.66 3.32 8.04
CA GLY A 115 -16.80 3.31 6.58
C GLY A 115 -15.63 2.66 5.84
N CYS A 116 -14.66 2.06 6.52
CA CYS A 116 -13.63 1.25 5.87
C CYS A 116 -14.16 -0.13 5.54
N ASP A 117 -14.03 -0.55 4.28
CA ASP A 117 -14.35 -1.90 3.81
C ASP A 117 -13.22 -2.90 4.10
N GLY A 118 -12.03 -2.40 4.31
CA GLY A 118 -10.84 -3.16 4.68
C GLY A 118 -9.81 -2.28 5.37
N ILE A 119 -8.86 -2.92 6.05
CA ILE A 119 -7.79 -2.22 6.79
C ILE A 119 -6.44 -2.82 6.39
N ILE A 120 -5.47 -1.95 6.14
CA ILE A 120 -4.08 -2.35 5.95
C ILE A 120 -3.21 -1.67 7.01
N VAL A 121 -2.38 -2.47 7.70
CA VAL A 121 -1.41 -1.98 8.66
C VAL A 121 -0.02 -2.23 8.08
N PRO A 122 0.66 -1.19 7.56
CA PRO A 122 1.93 -1.34 6.87
C PRO A 122 3.11 -1.54 7.83
N GLY A 123 4.30 -1.67 7.26
CA GLY A 123 5.56 -1.70 7.98
C GLY A 123 5.91 -0.38 8.66
N GLY A 124 6.83 -0.44 9.59
CA GLY A 124 7.37 0.71 10.31
C GLY A 124 8.42 0.27 11.33
N PHE A 125 9.06 1.24 11.98
CA PHE A 125 10.11 1.01 12.97
C PHE A 125 9.81 1.74 14.28
N GLY A 126 10.35 1.21 15.39
CA GLY A 126 10.20 1.80 16.72
C GLY A 126 8.81 1.58 17.32
N ASP A 127 8.64 2.03 18.54
CA ASP A 127 7.49 1.80 19.40
C ASP A 127 6.33 2.79 19.23
N ARG A 128 6.60 3.94 18.60
CA ARG A 128 5.61 4.99 18.37
C ARG A 128 4.39 4.45 17.62
N GLY A 129 3.18 4.65 18.15
CA GLY A 129 1.91 4.31 17.51
C GLY A 129 1.58 2.81 17.41
N ILE A 130 2.35 1.91 18.04
CA ILE A 130 2.07 0.46 18.00
C ILE A 130 0.77 0.09 18.72
N GLU A 131 0.46 0.74 19.83
CA GLU A 131 -0.80 0.45 20.56
C GLU A 131 -2.02 0.84 19.71
N GLY A 132 -1.95 1.95 18.97
CA GLY A 132 -3.02 2.31 18.03
C GLY A 132 -3.14 1.33 16.84
N MET A 133 -2.03 0.74 16.36
CA MET A 133 -2.09 -0.35 15.39
C MET A 133 -2.79 -1.58 15.99
N ILE A 134 -2.47 -1.94 17.23
CA ILE A 134 -3.10 -3.06 17.94
C ILE A 134 -4.59 -2.82 18.11
N GLU A 135 -5.02 -1.61 18.51
CA GLU A 135 -6.44 -1.25 18.61
C GLU A 135 -7.16 -1.32 17.25
N ALA A 136 -6.54 -0.87 16.16
CA ALA A 136 -7.12 -1.01 14.83
C ALA A 136 -7.29 -2.48 14.42
N ILE A 137 -6.33 -3.32 14.73
CA ILE A 137 -6.35 -4.76 14.43
C ILE A 137 -7.44 -5.46 15.26
N LYS A 138 -7.55 -5.12 16.56
CA LYS A 138 -8.61 -5.60 17.45
C LYS A 138 -9.98 -5.22 16.90
N TYR A 139 -10.16 -3.94 16.54
CA TYR A 139 -11.40 -3.46 15.94
C TYR A 139 -11.75 -4.24 14.67
N ALA A 140 -10.79 -4.42 13.76
CA ALA A 140 -11.00 -5.18 12.53
C ALA A 140 -11.45 -6.63 12.81
N ARG A 141 -10.79 -7.31 13.73
CA ARG A 141 -11.12 -8.68 14.12
C ARG A 141 -12.54 -8.78 14.73
N GLU A 142 -12.86 -7.91 15.67
CA GLU A 142 -14.16 -7.91 16.38
C GLU A 142 -15.32 -7.57 15.44
N HIS A 143 -15.11 -6.66 14.48
CA HIS A 143 -16.11 -6.24 13.52
C HIS A 143 -16.07 -7.03 12.19
N LYS A 144 -15.18 -8.03 12.09
CA LYS A 144 -14.99 -8.89 10.91
C LYS A 144 -14.69 -8.09 9.64
N ILE A 145 -13.94 -7.01 9.78
CA ILE A 145 -13.43 -6.22 8.66
C ILE A 145 -12.17 -6.92 8.13
N PRO A 146 -12.07 -7.19 6.81
CA PRO A 146 -10.85 -7.72 6.22
C PRO A 146 -9.62 -6.88 6.58
N MET A 147 -8.55 -7.52 7.06
CA MET A 147 -7.35 -6.83 7.48
C MET A 147 -6.10 -7.53 6.96
N PHE A 148 -5.11 -6.74 6.55
CA PHE A 148 -3.81 -7.23 6.15
C PHE A 148 -2.69 -6.47 6.85
N GLY A 149 -1.82 -7.19 7.55
CA GLY A 149 -0.64 -6.66 8.23
C GLY A 149 0.63 -6.95 7.43
N ILE A 150 1.45 -5.92 7.20
CA ILE A 150 2.73 -6.04 6.50
C ILE A 150 3.85 -5.77 7.49
N CYS A 151 4.85 -6.68 7.59
CA CYS A 151 6.03 -6.51 8.45
C CYS A 151 5.61 -6.19 9.90
N LEU A 152 5.78 -4.95 10.37
CA LEU A 152 5.34 -4.51 11.69
C LEU A 152 3.85 -4.76 11.92
N GLY A 153 3.00 -4.49 10.93
CA GLY A 153 1.56 -4.74 11.02
C GLY A 153 1.23 -6.22 11.24
N MET A 154 1.97 -7.12 10.60
CA MET A 154 1.85 -8.57 10.86
C MET A 154 2.28 -8.90 12.30
N GLN A 155 3.38 -8.34 12.77
CA GLN A 155 3.86 -8.55 14.14
C GLN A 155 2.83 -8.06 15.17
N MET A 156 2.26 -6.87 14.94
CA MET A 156 1.21 -6.32 15.82
C MET A 156 -0.07 -7.17 15.80
N SER A 157 -0.36 -7.85 14.69
CA SER A 157 -1.48 -8.81 14.63
C SER A 157 -1.24 -10.01 15.53
N VAL A 158 -0.01 -10.51 15.60
CA VAL A 158 0.37 -11.59 16.54
C VAL A 158 0.27 -11.11 17.99
N VAL A 159 0.72 -9.89 18.28
CA VAL A 159 0.65 -9.28 19.61
C VAL A 159 -0.82 -9.09 20.03
N GLU A 160 -1.65 -8.54 19.14
CA GLU A 160 -3.08 -8.37 19.39
C GLU A 160 -3.76 -9.69 19.74
N PHE A 161 -3.55 -10.71 18.92
CA PHE A 161 -4.14 -12.03 19.14
C PHE A 161 -3.67 -12.65 20.46
N ALA A 162 -2.39 -12.53 20.77
CA ALA A 162 -1.83 -13.01 22.02
C ALA A 162 -2.47 -12.35 23.24
N ARG A 163 -2.61 -11.02 23.21
CA ARG A 163 -3.20 -10.26 24.33
C ARG A 163 -4.69 -10.52 24.48
N HIS A 164 -5.48 -10.42 23.40
CA HIS A 164 -6.93 -10.33 23.48
C HIS A 164 -7.67 -11.64 23.19
N VAL A 165 -6.99 -12.63 22.60
CA VAL A 165 -7.59 -13.92 22.28
C VAL A 165 -6.95 -15.04 23.12
N ALA A 166 -5.63 -15.09 23.19
CA ALA A 166 -4.92 -16.12 23.98
C ALA A 166 -4.78 -15.76 25.47
N GLY A 167 -5.14 -14.54 25.89
CA GLY A 167 -5.12 -14.12 27.31
C GLY A 167 -3.70 -13.94 27.89
N LEU A 168 -2.71 -13.69 27.03
CA LEU A 168 -1.33 -13.45 27.43
C LEU A 168 -1.13 -11.96 27.73
N GLU A 169 -1.57 -11.51 28.90
CA GLU A 169 -1.44 -10.11 29.31
C GLU A 169 0.01 -9.63 29.22
N GLY A 170 0.22 -8.46 28.62
CA GLY A 170 1.54 -7.89 28.42
C GLY A 170 2.37 -8.52 27.29
N ALA A 171 1.79 -9.43 26.50
CA ALA A 171 2.48 -9.94 25.30
C ALA A 171 2.91 -8.79 24.38
N ASN A 172 4.14 -8.86 23.88
CA ASN A 172 4.69 -7.82 23.02
C ASN A 172 5.81 -8.38 22.12
N SER A 173 6.35 -7.53 21.25
CA SER A 173 7.62 -7.81 20.60
C SER A 173 8.79 -7.48 21.52
N SER A 174 9.80 -8.34 21.55
CA SER A 174 11.05 -8.06 22.26
C SER A 174 11.86 -6.90 21.65
N GLU A 175 11.46 -6.43 20.48
CA GLU A 175 12.01 -5.21 19.84
C GLU A 175 11.69 -3.95 20.67
N PHE A 176 10.58 -3.95 21.39
CA PHE A 176 10.10 -2.76 22.11
C PHE A 176 10.39 -2.79 23.61
N GLY A 177 11.09 -3.81 24.08
CA GLY A 177 11.49 -3.93 25.48
C GLY A 177 11.20 -5.30 26.07
N ASP A 178 11.47 -5.42 27.37
CA ASP A 178 11.21 -6.65 28.10
C ASP A 178 9.71 -6.92 28.24
N THR A 179 9.30 -8.14 28.00
CA THR A 179 7.91 -8.59 28.10
C THR A 179 7.83 -9.99 28.69
N PRO A 180 6.81 -10.29 29.50
CA PRO A 180 6.63 -11.63 30.04
C PRO A 180 6.32 -12.67 28.92
N TYR A 181 5.79 -12.21 27.79
CA TYR A 181 5.44 -13.05 26.65
C TYR A 181 5.96 -12.45 25.35
N PRO A 182 7.23 -12.71 24.97
CA PRO A 182 7.79 -12.25 23.71
C PRO A 182 7.24 -13.09 22.54
N VAL A 183 6.13 -12.63 21.95
CA VAL A 183 5.42 -13.35 20.89
C VAL A 183 5.85 -12.93 19.49
N SER A 184 6.58 -11.83 19.38
CA SER A 184 7.20 -11.36 18.15
C SER A 184 8.58 -10.80 18.45
N TYR A 185 9.54 -11.10 17.58
CA TYR A 185 10.88 -10.52 17.61
C TYR A 185 11.44 -10.49 16.19
N THR A 186 12.14 -9.43 15.85
CA THR A 186 12.92 -9.38 14.63
C THR A 186 14.34 -9.83 14.93
N HIS A 187 14.71 -10.99 14.47
CA HIS A 187 16.11 -11.28 14.23
C HIS A 187 16.54 -10.60 12.93
N LEU A 188 16.91 -9.34 13.03
CA LEU A 188 17.82 -8.76 12.07
C LEU A 188 19.19 -9.41 12.35
N ARG A 189 19.40 -10.64 11.89
CA ARG A 189 20.72 -11.06 11.54
C ARG A 189 21.08 -10.25 10.31
N ALA A 190 21.84 -9.19 10.51
CA ALA A 190 22.71 -8.72 9.45
C ALA A 190 23.40 -9.98 8.91
N HIS A 191 23.29 -10.21 7.63
CA HIS A 191 24.11 -11.22 6.97
C HIS A 191 25.54 -10.76 7.16
N GLU A 192 26.24 -11.45 8.08
CA GLU A 192 27.68 -11.42 8.13
C GLU A 192 28.25 -12.04 6.85
#